data_d9aa0c0380f3ee4821121b10a0fb0d99
#
_entry.id   d9aa0c0380f3ee4821121b10a0fb0d99
#
_cell.length_a   1.000
_cell.length_b   1.000
_cell.length_c   1.000
_cell.angle_alpha   90.00
_cell.angle_beta   90.00
_cell.angle_gamma   90.00
#
_symmetry.space_group_name_H-M   'P 1'
#
loop_
_entity.id
_entity.type
_entity.pdbx_description
1 polymer ?
#
loop_
_entity_poly.entity_id
_entity_poly.type
_entity_poly.pdbx_seq_one_letter_code
_entity_poly.pdbx_strand_id
1 'polypeptide(L)'
;MRILLAPDSFKEAASAEAIAQAMARGIKRGNPQAECRLMPLSDGGEGLTQALVHATAGTLHNVETVDAIGRPITAQFGFLGNNHASCILRTAVVELASASGLERVSPADRNALSSSTFGTGLLIRAAIDAGANRIVLGLGGSATTDGGTGLARALGFRFLDTAGHDIPLGGGSLVDL
;
A
#
# COMPACT_ATOMS: atom_id res chain seq x y z
N MET A 1 20.42 -27.88 8.21
CA MET A 1 19.00 -27.61 8.55
C MET A 1 18.54 -26.43 7.72
N ARG A 2 17.37 -26.57 7.04
CA ARG A 2 16.78 -25.46 6.27
C ARG A 2 15.65 -24.82 7.09
N ILE A 3 15.62 -23.50 7.16
CA ILE A 3 14.65 -22.73 7.94
C ILE A 3 14.06 -21.64 7.05
N LEU A 4 12.73 -21.62 6.91
CA LEU A 4 12.00 -20.51 6.29
C LEU A 4 11.65 -19.47 7.35
N LEU A 5 11.98 -18.22 7.07
CA LEU A 5 11.69 -17.07 7.96
C LEU A 5 10.69 -16.18 7.25
N ALA A 6 9.44 -16.26 7.69
CA ALA A 6 8.31 -15.60 7.05
C ALA A 6 7.53 -14.70 8.04
N PRO A 7 8.20 -13.73 8.67
CA PRO A 7 7.53 -12.78 9.57
C PRO A 7 6.74 -11.75 8.77
N ASP A 8 5.72 -11.17 9.40
CA ASP A 8 5.13 -9.90 9.04
C ASP A 8 5.86 -8.75 9.75
N SER A 9 5.54 -7.51 9.42
CA SER A 9 6.03 -6.31 10.10
C SER A 9 5.56 -6.24 11.56
N PHE A 10 6.39 -5.65 12.43
CA PHE A 10 5.97 -5.27 13.77
C PHE A 10 5.60 -3.79 13.74
N LYS A 11 4.29 -3.52 13.88
CA LYS A 11 3.74 -2.16 13.80
C LYS A 11 4.56 -1.17 14.59
N GLU A 12 4.92 -0.05 13.95
CA GLU A 12 5.70 1.07 14.52
C GLU A 12 7.10 0.66 15.05
N ALA A 13 7.58 -0.59 14.82
CA ALA A 13 8.84 -1.08 15.36
C ALA A 13 9.84 -1.51 14.29
N ALA A 14 9.44 -2.39 13.36
CA ALA A 14 10.37 -2.91 12.35
C ALA A 14 9.64 -3.48 11.13
N SER A 15 10.25 -3.33 9.95
CA SER A 15 9.74 -3.95 8.72
C SER A 15 9.89 -5.48 8.75
N ALA A 16 9.04 -6.20 8.02
CA ALA A 16 9.09 -7.65 7.88
C ALA A 16 10.49 -8.14 7.45
N GLU A 17 11.15 -7.40 6.55
CA GLU A 17 12.51 -7.72 6.10
C GLU A 17 13.53 -7.58 7.23
N ALA A 18 13.50 -6.47 8.00
CA ALA A 18 14.41 -6.25 9.12
C ALA A 18 14.26 -7.34 10.20
N ILE A 19 13.02 -7.78 10.46
CA ILE A 19 12.72 -8.86 11.39
C ILE A 19 13.28 -10.19 10.86
N ALA A 20 12.99 -10.54 9.60
CA ALA A 20 13.51 -11.76 8.97
C ALA A 20 15.03 -11.82 9.03
N GLN A 21 15.72 -10.71 8.75
CA GLN A 21 17.17 -10.60 8.86
C GLN A 21 17.67 -10.76 10.29
N ALA A 22 16.98 -10.16 11.29
CA ALA A 22 17.33 -10.31 12.70
C ALA A 22 17.18 -11.76 13.17
N MET A 23 16.10 -12.43 12.77
CA MET A 23 15.87 -13.85 13.04
C MET A 23 16.98 -14.71 12.43
N ALA A 24 17.37 -14.45 11.17
CA ALA A 24 18.45 -15.19 10.50
C ALA A 24 19.79 -15.02 11.23
N ARG A 25 20.12 -13.79 11.67
CA ARG A 25 21.32 -13.56 12.47
C ARG A 25 21.30 -14.33 13.79
N GLY A 26 20.16 -14.37 14.49
CA GLY A 26 20.02 -15.11 15.73
C GLY A 26 20.22 -16.61 15.53
N ILE A 27 19.58 -17.19 14.52
CA ILE A 27 19.70 -18.62 14.17
C ILE A 27 21.15 -18.99 13.84
N LYS A 28 21.82 -18.20 13.01
CA LYS A 28 23.20 -18.45 12.62
C LYS A 28 24.21 -18.34 13.77
N ARG A 29 23.90 -17.59 14.82
CA ARG A 29 24.72 -17.58 16.05
C ARG A 29 24.63 -18.90 16.80
N GLY A 30 23.44 -19.53 16.85
CA GLY A 30 23.25 -20.82 17.51
C GLY A 30 23.62 -22.02 16.61
N ASN A 31 23.43 -21.90 15.30
CA ASN A 31 23.78 -22.91 14.30
C ASN A 31 24.32 -22.26 13.03
N PRO A 32 25.66 -22.11 12.90
CA PRO A 32 26.29 -21.48 11.72
C PRO A 32 26.01 -22.21 10.39
N GLN A 33 25.68 -23.52 10.44
CA GLN A 33 25.38 -24.34 9.25
C GLN A 33 23.91 -24.29 8.84
N ALA A 34 23.07 -23.51 9.54
CA ALA A 34 21.67 -23.36 9.15
C ALA A 34 21.53 -22.55 7.86
N GLU A 35 20.79 -23.07 6.89
CA GLU A 35 20.36 -22.35 5.71
C GLU A 35 19.06 -21.60 6.02
N CYS A 36 19.12 -20.28 6.13
CA CYS A 36 17.95 -19.43 6.36
C CYS A 36 17.47 -18.89 5.01
N ARG A 37 16.20 -19.15 4.66
CA ARG A 37 15.51 -18.51 3.54
C ARG A 37 14.58 -17.43 4.09
N LEU A 38 14.83 -16.18 3.72
CA LEU A 38 14.00 -15.04 4.10
C LEU A 38 12.82 -14.96 3.13
N MET A 39 11.62 -14.82 3.68
CA MET A 39 10.37 -14.69 2.92
C MET A 39 9.43 -13.76 3.71
N PRO A 40 9.75 -12.45 3.79
CA PRO A 40 8.88 -11.50 4.48
C PRO A 40 7.48 -11.53 3.88
N LEU A 41 6.47 -11.50 4.75
CA LEU A 41 5.05 -11.52 4.39
C LEU A 41 4.43 -10.14 4.71
N SER A 42 3.20 -9.94 4.24
CA SER A 42 2.35 -8.82 4.59
C SER A 42 0.89 -9.26 4.54
N ASP A 43 0.08 -8.78 5.47
CA ASP A 43 -1.37 -9.00 5.52
C ASP A 43 -2.16 -8.08 4.56
N GLY A 44 -1.46 -7.36 3.69
CA GLY A 44 -2.04 -6.37 2.77
C GLY A 44 -1.90 -4.93 3.26
N GLY A 45 -1.26 -4.72 4.42
CA GLY A 45 -0.89 -3.42 4.95
C GLY A 45 0.50 -2.97 4.52
N GLU A 46 1.17 -2.25 5.42
CA GLU A 46 2.50 -1.69 5.19
C GLU A 46 3.53 -2.76 4.78
N GLY A 47 4.30 -2.45 3.73
CA GLY A 47 5.36 -3.32 3.21
C GLY A 47 4.92 -4.34 2.17
N LEU A 48 3.62 -4.45 1.83
CA LEU A 48 3.12 -5.37 0.80
C LEU A 48 3.80 -5.11 -0.55
N THR A 49 3.84 -3.86 -0.99
CA THR A 49 4.43 -3.47 -2.27
C THR A 49 5.89 -3.88 -2.35
N GLN A 50 6.66 -3.55 -1.32
CA GLN A 50 8.09 -3.87 -1.25
C GLN A 50 8.32 -5.39 -1.25
N ALA A 51 7.54 -6.13 -0.44
CA ALA A 51 7.64 -7.59 -0.37
C ALA A 51 7.37 -8.25 -1.72
N LEU A 52 6.29 -7.87 -2.42
CA LEU A 52 5.92 -8.44 -3.70
C LEU A 52 6.87 -8.03 -4.83
N VAL A 53 7.31 -6.78 -4.86
CA VAL A 53 8.31 -6.29 -5.83
C VAL A 53 9.63 -7.02 -5.64
N HIS A 54 10.10 -7.17 -4.40
CA HIS A 54 11.33 -7.92 -4.13
C HIS A 54 11.20 -9.40 -4.52
N ALA A 55 10.11 -10.05 -4.13
CA ALA A 55 9.89 -11.47 -4.42
C ALA A 55 9.80 -11.78 -5.93
N THR A 56 9.43 -10.81 -6.75
CA THR A 56 9.26 -10.96 -8.20
C THR A 56 10.37 -10.31 -9.03
N ALA A 57 11.39 -9.71 -8.39
CA ALA A 57 12.41 -8.88 -9.06
C ALA A 57 11.78 -7.74 -9.89
N GLY A 58 10.78 -7.09 -9.32
CA GLY A 58 10.05 -5.98 -9.91
C GLY A 58 10.72 -4.62 -9.69
N THR A 59 9.98 -3.52 -9.89
CA THR A 59 10.48 -2.15 -9.74
C THR A 59 9.55 -1.30 -8.90
N LEU A 60 10.13 -0.40 -8.08
CA LEU A 60 9.39 0.60 -7.30
C LEU A 60 9.39 1.95 -8.03
N HIS A 61 8.28 2.67 -7.90
CA HIS A 61 8.06 3.98 -8.52
C HIS A 61 7.56 4.98 -7.46
N ASN A 62 8.23 6.13 -7.37
CA ASN A 62 7.81 7.24 -6.52
C ASN A 62 6.81 8.12 -7.27
N VAL A 63 5.80 8.60 -6.55
CA VAL A 63 4.73 9.47 -7.08
C VAL A 63 4.43 10.56 -6.07
N GLU A 64 4.35 11.80 -6.53
CA GLU A 64 3.80 12.90 -5.76
C GLU A 64 2.28 12.74 -5.66
N THR A 65 1.77 12.73 -4.44
CA THR A 65 0.36 12.52 -4.13
C THR A 65 -0.03 13.29 -2.85
N VAL A 66 -1.15 12.94 -2.25
CA VAL A 66 -1.58 13.51 -0.97
C VAL A 66 -1.82 12.42 0.07
N ASP A 67 -1.68 12.77 1.34
CA ASP A 67 -2.07 11.88 2.43
C ASP A 67 -3.59 11.87 2.67
N ALA A 68 -4.04 11.12 3.69
CA ALA A 68 -5.47 10.98 4.00
C ALA A 68 -6.17 12.30 4.36
N ILE A 69 -5.44 13.33 4.75
CA ILE A 69 -5.97 14.66 5.09
C ILE A 69 -5.60 15.74 4.06
N GLY A 70 -5.11 15.34 2.88
CA GLY A 70 -4.87 16.22 1.74
C GLY A 70 -3.51 16.93 1.73
N ARG A 71 -2.55 16.56 2.59
CA ARG A 71 -1.21 17.15 2.58
C ARG A 71 -0.35 16.51 1.49
N PRO A 72 0.44 17.28 0.72
CA PRO A 72 1.36 16.74 -0.28
C PRO A 72 2.39 15.78 0.34
N ILE A 73 2.56 14.62 -0.28
CA ILE A 73 3.53 13.59 0.10
C ILE A 73 4.10 12.91 -1.14
N THR A 74 5.27 12.29 -0.99
CA THR A 74 5.76 11.28 -1.93
C THR A 74 5.36 9.89 -1.41
N ALA A 75 4.70 9.09 -2.25
CA ALA A 75 4.35 7.71 -1.95
C ALA A 75 4.80 6.78 -3.09
N GLN A 76 4.67 5.47 -2.90
CA GLN A 76 5.18 4.49 -3.84
C GLN A 76 4.11 3.51 -4.30
N PHE A 77 4.24 3.06 -5.55
CA PHE A 77 3.67 1.83 -6.04
C PHE A 77 4.75 0.96 -6.69
N GLY A 78 4.48 -0.31 -6.95
CA GLY A 78 5.44 -1.21 -7.55
C GLY A 78 4.89 -1.93 -8.78
N PHE A 79 5.73 -2.20 -9.77
CA PHE A 79 5.45 -3.20 -10.78
C PHE A 79 6.04 -4.55 -10.37
N LEU A 80 5.26 -5.61 -10.50
CA LEU A 80 5.77 -6.96 -10.34
C LEU A 80 6.69 -7.32 -11.52
N GLY A 81 7.77 -8.04 -11.22
CA GLY A 81 8.62 -8.62 -12.24
C GLY A 81 7.88 -9.75 -12.98
N ASN A 82 7.93 -9.74 -14.29
CA ASN A 82 7.35 -10.78 -15.12
C ASN A 82 8.33 -11.95 -15.24
N ASN A 83 8.15 -13.00 -14.44
CA ASN A 83 8.98 -14.22 -14.52
C ASN A 83 8.61 -15.14 -15.69
N HIS A 84 7.61 -14.80 -16.50
CA HIS A 84 7.20 -15.57 -17.68
C HIS A 84 7.11 -14.67 -18.91
N ALA A 85 7.89 -14.99 -19.93
CA ALA A 85 7.97 -14.25 -21.21
C ALA A 85 6.65 -14.17 -21.99
N SER A 86 5.61 -14.93 -21.60
CA SER A 86 4.29 -14.96 -22.23
C SER A 86 3.21 -14.15 -21.49
N CYS A 87 3.56 -13.47 -20.39
CA CYS A 87 2.58 -12.73 -19.61
C CYS A 87 2.41 -11.29 -20.14
N ILE A 88 1.28 -11.05 -20.83
CA ILE A 88 0.87 -9.72 -21.33
C ILE A 88 0.46 -8.79 -20.17
N LEU A 89 0.28 -9.33 -18.95
CA LEU A 89 -0.22 -8.58 -17.81
C LEU A 89 0.91 -7.81 -17.12
N ARG A 90 0.86 -6.50 -17.20
CA ARG A 90 1.70 -5.59 -16.41
C ARG A 90 0.98 -5.25 -15.11
N THR A 91 1.32 -6.00 -14.05
CA THR A 91 0.66 -5.89 -12.75
C THR A 91 1.36 -4.84 -11.89
N ALA A 92 0.61 -3.83 -11.45
CA ALA A 92 1.06 -2.91 -10.41
C ALA A 92 0.47 -3.30 -9.05
N VAL A 93 1.27 -3.12 -8.00
CA VAL A 93 0.87 -3.26 -6.59
C VAL A 93 0.82 -1.88 -5.98
N VAL A 94 -0.29 -1.55 -5.35
CA VAL A 94 -0.52 -0.29 -4.63
C VAL A 94 -0.94 -0.63 -3.20
N GLU A 95 -0.32 -0.01 -2.23
CA GLU A 95 -0.78 -0.04 -0.84
C GLU A 95 -1.62 1.19 -0.53
N LEU A 96 -2.80 0.99 0.04
CA LEU A 96 -3.59 2.10 0.57
C LEU A 96 -2.81 2.84 1.65
N ALA A 97 -2.11 2.13 2.54
CA ALA A 97 -1.29 2.71 3.61
C ALA A 97 -0.16 3.62 3.09
N SER A 98 0.30 3.42 1.86
CA SER A 98 1.37 4.22 1.27
C SER A 98 1.00 5.69 1.08
N ALA A 99 -0.29 5.99 0.86
CA ALA A 99 -0.82 7.35 0.78
C ALA A 99 -1.83 7.63 1.90
N SER A 100 -2.86 6.79 2.05
CA SER A 100 -3.99 7.04 2.95
C SER A 100 -3.88 6.25 4.27
N GLY A 101 -2.65 5.95 4.71
CA GLY A 101 -2.36 5.14 5.89
C GLY A 101 -2.44 5.91 7.21
N LEU A 102 -2.77 5.17 8.28
CA LEU A 102 -2.90 5.72 9.63
C LEU A 102 -1.56 6.25 10.17
N GLU A 103 -0.43 5.64 9.78
CA GLU A 103 0.90 6.05 10.19
C GLU A 103 1.36 7.37 9.54
N ARG A 104 0.72 7.77 8.44
CA ARG A 104 0.94 9.04 7.75
C ARG A 104 0.29 10.23 8.45
N VAL A 105 -0.66 9.97 9.36
CA VAL A 105 -1.45 11.01 10.05
C VAL A 105 -1.12 11.00 11.53
N SER A 106 -0.67 12.15 12.05
CA SER A 106 -0.38 12.29 13.49
C SER A 106 -1.64 11.99 14.31
N PRO A 107 -1.53 11.40 15.53
CA PRO A 107 -2.70 11.10 16.34
C PRO A 107 -3.64 12.28 16.57
N ALA A 108 -3.09 13.51 16.64
CA ALA A 108 -3.87 14.75 16.84
C ALA A 108 -4.68 15.15 15.60
N ASP A 109 -4.24 14.76 14.40
CA ASP A 109 -4.86 15.12 13.12
C ASP A 109 -5.82 14.05 12.59
N ARG A 110 -5.95 12.90 13.29
CA ARG A 110 -6.80 11.79 12.86
C ARG A 110 -8.26 12.14 12.96
N ASN A 111 -8.96 12.13 11.83
CA ASN A 111 -10.40 12.37 11.75
C ASN A 111 -11.01 11.47 10.68
N ALA A 112 -11.70 10.43 11.11
CA ALA A 112 -12.31 9.44 10.21
C ALA A 112 -13.38 10.04 9.28
N LEU A 113 -14.04 11.14 9.69
CA LEU A 113 -15.09 11.78 8.90
C LEU A 113 -14.56 12.59 7.72
N SER A 114 -13.34 13.14 7.84
CA SER A 114 -12.73 14.00 6.80
C SER A 114 -11.60 13.30 6.03
N SER A 115 -11.06 12.21 6.55
CA SER A 115 -9.97 11.46 5.88
C SER A 115 -10.47 10.78 4.61
N SER A 116 -9.65 10.81 3.57
CA SER A 116 -10.01 10.34 2.23
C SER A 116 -8.95 9.43 1.60
N THR A 117 -9.41 8.49 0.79
CA THR A 117 -8.58 7.62 -0.05
C THR A 117 -8.13 8.27 -1.36
N PHE A 118 -8.31 9.59 -1.55
CA PHE A 118 -8.02 10.29 -2.80
C PHE A 118 -6.56 10.11 -3.24
N GLY A 119 -5.60 10.23 -2.30
CA GLY A 119 -4.18 10.03 -2.58
C GLY A 119 -3.85 8.61 -3.07
N THR A 120 -4.52 7.58 -2.53
CA THR A 120 -4.40 6.20 -3.03
C THR A 120 -4.90 6.09 -4.48
N GLY A 121 -5.99 6.79 -4.81
CA GLY A 121 -6.50 6.85 -6.19
C GLY A 121 -5.52 7.50 -7.16
N LEU A 122 -4.78 8.52 -6.72
CA LEU A 122 -3.71 9.14 -7.52
C LEU A 122 -2.56 8.15 -7.78
N LEU A 123 -2.19 7.30 -6.81
CA LEU A 123 -1.20 6.24 -7.02
C LEU A 123 -1.67 5.24 -8.08
N ILE A 124 -2.95 4.83 -8.02
CA ILE A 124 -3.54 3.93 -9.02
C ILE A 124 -3.54 4.58 -10.39
N ARG A 125 -3.91 5.86 -10.50
CA ARG A 125 -3.87 6.62 -11.74
C ARG A 125 -2.46 6.64 -12.32
N ALA A 126 -1.45 6.96 -11.51
CA ALA A 126 -0.06 6.97 -11.93
C ALA A 126 0.42 5.59 -12.40
N ALA A 127 -0.02 4.51 -11.75
CA ALA A 127 0.30 3.15 -12.17
C ALA A 127 -0.33 2.82 -13.54
N ILE A 128 -1.59 3.23 -13.77
CA ILE A 128 -2.28 3.06 -15.07
C ILE A 128 -1.57 3.87 -16.14
N ASP A 129 -1.25 5.12 -15.89
CA ASP A 129 -0.56 6.01 -16.83
C ASP A 129 0.86 5.48 -17.18
N ALA A 130 1.50 4.78 -16.21
CA ALA A 130 2.75 4.07 -16.43
C ALA A 130 2.58 2.71 -17.16
N GLY A 131 1.35 2.35 -17.57
CA GLY A 131 1.05 1.18 -18.38
C GLY A 131 0.64 -0.07 -17.61
N ALA A 132 0.21 0.04 -16.34
CA ALA A 132 -0.42 -1.07 -15.66
C ALA A 132 -1.75 -1.43 -16.32
N ASN A 133 -1.98 -2.72 -16.55
CA ASN A 133 -3.27 -3.26 -16.99
C ASN A 133 -3.91 -4.21 -15.96
N ARG A 134 -3.24 -4.37 -14.81
CA ARG A 134 -3.74 -5.08 -13.64
C ARG A 134 -3.26 -4.37 -12.38
N ILE A 135 -4.17 -4.16 -11.43
CA ILE A 135 -3.86 -3.57 -10.12
C ILE A 135 -4.12 -4.61 -9.03
N VAL A 136 -3.15 -4.74 -8.14
CA VAL A 136 -3.30 -5.41 -6.85
C VAL A 136 -3.29 -4.32 -5.79
N LEU A 137 -4.39 -4.18 -5.06
CA LEU A 137 -4.54 -3.17 -4.02
C LEU A 137 -4.54 -3.82 -2.63
N GLY A 138 -3.56 -3.44 -1.81
CA GLY A 138 -3.52 -3.77 -0.38
C GLY A 138 -4.32 -2.77 0.43
N LEU A 139 -5.23 -3.24 1.30
CA LEU A 139 -6.18 -2.39 2.04
C LEU A 139 -5.85 -2.25 3.53
N GLY A 140 -4.78 -2.88 4.02
CA GLY A 140 -4.38 -2.78 5.42
C GLY A 140 -3.90 -1.38 5.80
N GLY A 141 -3.94 -1.05 7.10
CA GLY A 141 -3.36 0.17 7.65
C GLY A 141 -4.09 1.48 7.34
N SER A 142 -5.35 1.44 6.89
CA SER A 142 -6.12 2.62 6.49
C SER A 142 -6.37 3.62 7.62
N ALA A 143 -6.28 4.93 7.28
CA ALA A 143 -6.76 6.06 8.11
C ALA A 143 -8.16 6.53 7.72
N THR A 144 -8.84 5.88 6.78
CA THR A 144 -10.02 6.38 6.09
C THR A 144 -11.24 5.49 6.29
N THR A 145 -12.42 6.11 6.23
CA THR A 145 -13.73 5.44 6.30
C THR A 145 -14.66 5.90 5.16
N ASP A 146 -14.08 6.41 4.06
CA ASP A 146 -14.83 6.98 2.93
C ASP A 146 -15.37 5.94 1.93
N GLY A 147 -15.31 4.65 2.26
CA GLY A 147 -15.79 3.58 1.37
C GLY A 147 -15.08 3.52 0.01
N GLY A 148 -13.93 4.19 -0.13
CA GLY A 148 -13.18 4.27 -1.39
C GLY A 148 -13.67 5.35 -2.36
N THR A 149 -14.60 6.23 -1.95
CA THR A 149 -15.11 7.30 -2.80
C THR A 149 -14.03 8.28 -3.23
N GLY A 150 -13.08 8.60 -2.34
CA GLY A 150 -11.92 9.42 -2.68
C GLY A 150 -11.05 8.78 -3.76
N LEU A 151 -10.73 7.50 -3.63
CA LEU A 151 -10.00 6.73 -4.62
C LEU A 151 -10.70 6.75 -5.99
N ALA A 152 -11.99 6.46 -6.01
CA ALA A 152 -12.78 6.47 -7.24
C ALA A 152 -12.84 7.86 -7.87
N ARG A 153 -12.93 8.95 -7.07
CA ARG A 153 -12.87 10.32 -7.57
C ARG A 153 -11.55 10.64 -8.27
N ALA A 154 -10.43 10.24 -7.71
CA ALA A 154 -9.12 10.41 -8.36
C ALA A 154 -9.05 9.70 -9.73
N LEU A 155 -9.86 8.66 -9.92
CA LEU A 155 -10.01 7.94 -11.19
C LEU A 155 -11.07 8.55 -12.13
N GLY A 156 -11.76 9.63 -11.72
CA GLY A 156 -12.71 10.37 -12.54
C GLY A 156 -14.19 10.08 -12.27
N PHE A 157 -14.52 9.27 -11.26
CA PHE A 157 -15.91 9.08 -10.84
C PHE A 157 -16.42 10.28 -10.04
N ARG A 158 -17.73 10.52 -10.10
CA ARG A 158 -18.39 11.57 -9.33
C ARG A 158 -19.37 10.94 -8.36
N PHE A 159 -19.45 11.53 -7.18
CA PHE A 159 -20.41 11.18 -6.12
C PHE A 159 -21.23 12.42 -5.83
N LEU A 160 -22.54 12.32 -6.08
CA LEU A 160 -23.44 13.48 -6.08
C LEU A 160 -24.47 13.36 -4.97
N ASP A 161 -24.83 14.50 -4.40
CA ASP A 161 -25.98 14.64 -3.53
C ASP A 161 -27.32 14.55 -4.33
N THR A 162 -28.43 14.59 -3.64
CA THR A 162 -29.78 14.57 -4.25
C THR A 162 -30.07 15.79 -5.14
N ALA A 163 -29.28 16.86 -5.03
CA ALA A 163 -29.38 18.07 -5.86
C ALA A 163 -28.43 18.03 -7.08
N GLY A 164 -27.60 16.97 -7.22
CA GLY A 164 -26.67 16.80 -8.33
C GLY A 164 -25.31 17.52 -8.11
N HIS A 165 -24.98 17.97 -6.92
CA HIS A 165 -23.69 18.54 -6.58
C HIS A 165 -22.73 17.46 -6.09
N ASP A 166 -21.42 17.65 -6.34
CA ASP A 166 -20.40 16.75 -5.81
C ASP A 166 -20.34 16.86 -4.27
N ILE A 167 -20.48 15.72 -3.59
CA ILE A 167 -20.28 15.69 -2.13
C ILE A 167 -18.81 15.93 -1.79
N PRO A 168 -18.47 16.50 -0.62
CA PRO A 168 -17.08 16.65 -0.16
C PRO A 168 -16.34 15.30 -0.06
N LEU A 169 -15.00 15.34 0.02
CA LEU A 169 -14.20 14.16 0.35
C LEU A 169 -14.37 13.79 1.84
N GLY A 170 -14.21 12.50 2.14
CA GLY A 170 -14.27 11.94 3.49
C GLY A 170 -15.54 11.14 3.77
N GLY A 171 -15.44 10.24 4.76
CA GLY A 171 -16.53 9.33 5.11
C GLY A 171 -17.78 10.02 5.66
N GLY A 172 -17.61 11.20 6.29
CA GLY A 172 -18.74 11.97 6.84
C GLY A 172 -19.73 12.46 5.80
N SER A 173 -19.29 12.65 4.55
CA SER A 173 -20.15 13.11 3.45
C SER A 173 -20.95 12.01 2.77
N LEU A 174 -20.73 10.74 3.12
CA LEU A 174 -21.45 9.62 2.50
C LEU A 174 -22.94 9.60 2.86
N VAL A 175 -23.33 10.27 3.91
CA VAL A 175 -24.73 10.41 4.31
C VAL A 175 -25.55 11.22 3.29
N ASP A 176 -24.89 12.04 2.48
CA ASP A 176 -25.50 12.91 1.49
C ASP A 176 -25.64 12.26 0.09
N LEU A 177 -25.18 11.01 -0.07
CA LEU A 177 -25.29 10.22 -1.31
C LEU A 177 -26.72 9.77 -1.62
#